data_b3f2f36e2012b4866684b0f7e5ae8778
#
_entry.id   b3f2f36e2012b4866684b0f7e5ae8778
#
_cell.length_a   1.000
_cell.length_b   1.000
_cell.length_c   1.000
_cell.angle_alpha   90.00
_cell.angle_beta   90.00
_cell.angle_gamma   90.00
#
_symmetry.space_group_name_H-M   'P 1'
#
loop_
_entity.id
_entity.type
_entity.pdbx_description
1 polymer ?
#
loop_
_entity_poly.entity_id
_entity_poly.type
_entity_poly.pdbx_seq_one_letter_code
_entity_poly.pdbx_strand_id
1 'polypeptide(L)'
;MIAIHDIKKHYVMGDTVIRALNGVTLDINRNEYVALMGPSGSGKSTLMNILGCLDTPTSGTYTLNNTEVAQMSDDELAEVRNKEIGFIFQTFNLLPRLTAWENVAMPLVYAGKKRQTRYDIAMQMLEAVGLGDRANHKPNELSGGQRQRIAIARALVNSPSIILADEPTGNLDTKTSIEIMQILDDIHRKGNTVIMVTHEEDIAHYAHRLVRLRDGILESDTVNKPTQMQK
;
A
#
# COMPACT_ATOMS: atom_id res chain seq x y z
N MET A 1 -15.77 -4.57 -0.70
CA MET A 1 -14.91 -3.42 -0.45
C MET A 1 -14.14 -3.00 -1.71
N ILE A 2 -13.33 -3.83 -2.29
CA ILE A 2 -12.74 -3.66 -3.62
C ILE A 2 -13.39 -4.69 -4.55
N ALA A 3 -13.91 -4.24 -5.69
CA ALA A 3 -14.36 -5.12 -6.76
C ALA A 3 -13.80 -4.60 -8.09
N ILE A 4 -12.98 -5.40 -8.74
CA ILE A 4 -12.48 -5.12 -10.10
C ILE A 4 -12.97 -6.18 -11.06
N HIS A 5 -13.43 -5.75 -12.23
CA HIS A 5 -14.04 -6.65 -13.22
C HIS A 5 -13.48 -6.37 -14.61
N ASP A 6 -12.90 -7.40 -15.23
CA ASP A 6 -12.29 -7.37 -16.58
C ASP A 6 -11.32 -6.19 -16.76
N ILE A 7 -10.52 -5.88 -15.72
CA ILE A 7 -9.57 -4.77 -15.77
C ILE A 7 -8.48 -5.05 -16.79
N LYS A 8 -8.35 -4.13 -17.76
CA LYS A 8 -7.27 -4.10 -18.74
C LYS A 8 -6.49 -2.80 -18.60
N LYS A 9 -5.17 -2.90 -18.73
CA LYS A 9 -4.28 -1.73 -18.81
C LYS A 9 -3.30 -1.92 -19.92
N HIS A 10 -3.39 -1.05 -20.91
CA HIS A 10 -2.51 -1.03 -22.08
C HIS A 10 -1.75 0.29 -22.12
N TYR A 11 -0.43 0.20 -22.30
CA TYR A 11 0.42 1.36 -22.53
C TYR A 11 0.84 1.38 -24.00
N VAL A 12 0.62 2.51 -24.67
CA VAL A 12 1.01 2.73 -26.06
C VAL A 12 2.36 3.45 -26.08
N MET A 13 3.38 2.82 -26.64
CA MET A 13 4.72 3.38 -26.77
C MET A 13 5.13 3.36 -28.26
N GLY A 14 4.86 4.46 -28.98
CA GLY A 14 4.99 4.48 -30.44
C GLY A 14 4.06 3.45 -31.08
N ASP A 15 4.62 2.54 -31.87
CA ASP A 15 3.87 1.47 -32.55
C ASP A 15 3.67 0.21 -31.68
N THR A 16 4.23 0.19 -30.45
CA THR A 16 4.15 -0.96 -29.57
C THR A 16 3.08 -0.78 -28.52
N VAL A 17 2.22 -1.80 -28.33
CA VAL A 17 1.21 -1.84 -27.26
C VAL A 17 1.64 -2.87 -26.21
N ILE A 18 1.95 -2.39 -25.01
CA ILE A 18 2.23 -3.24 -23.86
C ILE A 18 0.93 -3.49 -23.10
N ARG A 19 0.50 -4.76 -23.03
CA ARG A 19 -0.69 -5.18 -22.28
C ARG A 19 -0.27 -5.58 -20.86
N ALA A 20 -0.20 -4.60 -19.97
CA ALA A 20 0.25 -4.82 -18.60
C ALA A 20 -0.78 -5.58 -17.75
N LEU A 21 -2.09 -5.35 -18.01
CA LEU A 21 -3.19 -6.16 -17.49
C LEU A 21 -4.13 -6.53 -18.62
N ASN A 22 -4.66 -7.75 -18.61
CA ASN A 22 -5.44 -8.32 -19.71
C ASN A 22 -6.69 -9.08 -19.23
N GLY A 23 -7.56 -8.40 -18.49
CA GLY A 23 -8.83 -8.94 -18.03
C GLY A 23 -8.76 -9.52 -16.60
N VAL A 24 -8.18 -8.76 -15.66
CA VAL A 24 -8.13 -9.16 -14.25
C VAL A 24 -9.49 -8.91 -13.59
N THR A 25 -10.04 -9.95 -12.97
CA THR A 25 -11.23 -9.87 -12.13
C THR A 25 -10.88 -10.38 -10.74
N LEU A 26 -11.11 -9.54 -9.71
CA LEU A 26 -10.74 -9.84 -8.33
C LEU A 26 -11.61 -9.05 -7.36
N ASP A 27 -12.16 -9.72 -6.36
CA ASP A 27 -12.85 -9.11 -5.23
C ASP A 27 -12.01 -9.24 -3.97
N ILE A 28 -11.87 -8.14 -3.22
CA ILE A 28 -11.21 -8.12 -1.91
C ILE A 28 -12.21 -7.55 -0.90
N ASN A 29 -12.51 -8.32 0.12
CA ASN A 29 -13.43 -7.92 1.17
C ASN A 29 -12.76 -7.03 2.24
N ARG A 30 -13.58 -6.44 3.10
CA ARG A 30 -13.06 -5.70 4.25
C ARG A 30 -12.30 -6.63 5.17
N ASN A 31 -11.21 -6.12 5.73
CA ASN A 31 -10.36 -6.84 6.66
C ASN A 31 -9.79 -8.16 6.08
N GLU A 32 -9.52 -8.20 4.78
CA GLU A 32 -8.67 -9.24 4.20
C GLU A 32 -7.20 -8.82 4.24
N TYR A 33 -6.32 -9.81 4.41
CA TYR A 33 -4.88 -9.65 4.22
C TYR A 33 -4.46 -10.47 3.01
N VAL A 34 -4.18 -9.79 1.91
CA VAL A 34 -3.91 -10.38 0.60
C VAL A 34 -2.48 -10.13 0.20
N ALA A 35 -1.78 -11.16 -0.27
CA ALA A 35 -0.50 -11.00 -0.98
C ALA A 35 -0.72 -11.15 -2.48
N LEU A 36 -0.32 -10.13 -3.24
CA LEU A 36 -0.25 -10.14 -4.70
C LEU A 36 1.15 -10.59 -5.11
N MET A 37 1.25 -11.73 -5.77
CA MET A 37 2.50 -12.35 -6.17
C MET A 37 2.61 -12.53 -7.68
N GLY A 38 3.80 -12.90 -8.14
CA GLY A 38 4.09 -13.23 -9.54
C GLY A 38 5.48 -12.78 -9.97
N PRO A 39 5.99 -13.25 -11.11
CA PRO A 39 7.30 -12.86 -11.61
C PRO A 39 7.39 -11.37 -11.97
N SER A 40 8.60 -10.86 -12.20
CA SER A 40 8.77 -9.51 -12.74
C SER A 40 8.03 -9.39 -14.08
N GLY A 41 7.37 -8.24 -14.29
CA GLY A 41 6.58 -8.00 -15.51
C GLY A 41 5.18 -8.64 -15.52
N SER A 42 4.76 -9.37 -14.49
CA SER A 42 3.43 -10.02 -14.46
C SER A 42 2.24 -9.07 -14.30
N GLY A 43 2.47 -7.76 -14.08
CA GLY A 43 1.40 -6.75 -13.93
C GLY A 43 1.10 -6.34 -12.47
N LYS A 44 1.79 -6.86 -11.46
CA LYS A 44 1.54 -6.55 -10.03
C LYS A 44 1.55 -5.06 -9.71
N SER A 45 2.62 -4.37 -10.10
CA SER A 45 2.74 -2.92 -9.83
C SER A 45 1.68 -2.12 -10.59
N THR A 46 1.33 -2.54 -11.81
CA THR A 46 0.24 -1.93 -12.56
C THR A 46 -1.11 -2.13 -11.86
N LEU A 47 -1.39 -3.36 -11.39
CA LEU A 47 -2.61 -3.64 -10.62
C LEU A 47 -2.63 -2.84 -9.33
N MET A 48 -1.52 -2.80 -8.59
CA MET A 48 -1.41 -2.01 -7.36
C MET A 48 -1.64 -0.52 -7.60
N ASN A 49 -1.12 0.05 -8.71
CA ASN A 49 -1.35 1.45 -9.06
C ASN A 49 -2.83 1.73 -9.35
N ILE A 50 -3.53 0.82 -10.02
CA ILE A 50 -4.97 0.96 -10.26
C ILE A 50 -5.74 0.84 -8.94
N LEU A 51 -5.47 -0.19 -8.12
CA LEU A 51 -6.10 -0.34 -6.81
C LEU A 51 -5.83 0.87 -5.89
N GLY A 52 -4.66 1.48 -6.06
CA GLY A 52 -4.23 2.66 -5.34
C GLY A 52 -4.75 3.99 -5.90
N CYS A 53 -5.58 3.98 -6.93
CA CYS A 53 -6.02 5.21 -7.61
C CYS A 53 -4.86 6.11 -8.07
N LEU A 54 -3.69 5.51 -8.39
CA LEU A 54 -2.52 6.18 -8.97
C LEU A 54 -2.54 6.15 -10.49
N ASP A 55 -3.32 5.25 -11.07
CA ASP A 55 -3.53 5.09 -12.50
C ASP A 55 -4.95 4.61 -12.76
N THR A 56 -5.46 4.79 -13.97
CA THR A 56 -6.80 4.35 -14.39
C THR A 56 -6.69 3.16 -15.35
N PRO A 57 -7.65 2.22 -15.33
CA PRO A 57 -7.67 1.14 -16.29
C PRO A 57 -7.97 1.66 -17.71
N THR A 58 -7.52 0.95 -18.74
CA THR A 58 -7.91 1.22 -20.13
C THR A 58 -9.36 0.78 -20.39
N SER A 59 -9.80 -0.29 -19.71
CA SER A 59 -11.18 -0.78 -19.71
C SER A 59 -11.45 -1.67 -18.50
N GLY A 60 -12.71 -1.97 -18.23
CA GLY A 60 -13.19 -2.69 -17.08
C GLY A 60 -13.78 -1.75 -16.03
N THR A 61 -14.24 -2.30 -14.91
CA THR A 61 -14.84 -1.54 -13.81
C THR A 61 -14.06 -1.72 -12.54
N TYR A 62 -13.94 -0.65 -11.74
CA TYR A 62 -13.34 -0.67 -10.42
C TYR A 62 -14.22 0.04 -9.42
N THR A 63 -14.76 -0.72 -8.48
CA THR A 63 -15.57 -0.22 -7.38
C THR A 63 -14.77 -0.30 -6.08
N LEU A 64 -14.67 0.82 -5.37
CA LEU A 64 -14.05 0.96 -4.06
C LEU A 64 -15.09 1.46 -3.05
N ASN A 65 -15.36 0.70 -1.99
CA ASN A 65 -16.36 1.05 -0.96
C ASN A 65 -17.73 1.45 -1.55
N ASN A 66 -18.22 0.70 -2.56
CA ASN A 66 -19.46 0.93 -3.31
C ASN A 66 -19.44 2.19 -4.21
N THR A 67 -18.28 2.77 -4.45
CA THR A 67 -18.11 3.91 -5.35
C THR A 67 -17.34 3.46 -6.59
N GLU A 68 -17.86 3.69 -7.80
CA GLU A 68 -17.15 3.43 -9.06
C GLU A 68 -16.04 4.47 -9.22
N VAL A 69 -14.79 4.02 -9.33
CA VAL A 69 -13.63 4.91 -9.38
C VAL A 69 -12.89 4.89 -10.72
N ALA A 70 -13.17 3.91 -11.59
CA ALA A 70 -12.45 3.76 -12.87
C ALA A 70 -12.61 4.94 -13.83
N GLN A 71 -13.70 5.72 -13.68
CA GLN A 71 -14.07 6.84 -14.55
C GLN A 71 -13.89 8.22 -13.87
N MET A 72 -13.36 8.25 -12.64
CA MET A 72 -13.14 9.49 -11.91
C MET A 72 -12.04 10.34 -12.53
N SER A 73 -12.16 11.65 -12.38
CA SER A 73 -11.11 12.61 -12.70
C SER A 73 -9.91 12.47 -11.74
N ASP A 74 -8.76 13.01 -12.14
CA ASP A 74 -7.54 12.98 -11.33
C ASP A 74 -7.73 13.62 -9.95
N ASP A 75 -8.53 14.68 -9.85
CA ASP A 75 -8.84 15.35 -8.57
C ASP A 75 -9.69 14.47 -7.67
N GLU A 76 -10.75 13.83 -8.21
CA GLU A 76 -11.59 12.88 -7.46
C GLU A 76 -10.79 11.67 -7.00
N LEU A 77 -9.92 11.11 -7.86
CA LEU A 77 -9.02 10.02 -7.50
C LEU A 77 -8.03 10.45 -6.39
N ALA A 78 -7.56 11.70 -6.42
CA ALA A 78 -6.68 12.23 -5.36
C ALA A 78 -7.39 12.32 -4.02
N GLU A 79 -8.67 12.71 -3.99
CA GLU A 79 -9.49 12.74 -2.78
C GLU A 79 -9.73 11.33 -2.22
N VAL A 80 -10.13 10.38 -3.08
CA VAL A 80 -10.30 8.97 -2.71
C VAL A 80 -9.01 8.40 -2.14
N ARG A 81 -7.90 8.61 -2.84
CA ARG A 81 -6.56 8.15 -2.43
C ARG A 81 -6.16 8.70 -1.06
N ASN A 82 -6.35 10.00 -0.84
CA ASN A 82 -6.00 10.63 0.43
C ASN A 82 -6.83 10.13 1.61
N LYS A 83 -8.10 9.78 1.36
CA LYS A 83 -9.06 9.37 2.41
C LYS A 83 -9.04 7.88 2.69
N GLU A 84 -8.99 7.05 1.64
CA GLU A 84 -9.27 5.62 1.74
C GLU A 84 -8.00 4.75 1.72
N ILE A 85 -6.85 5.28 1.23
CA ILE A 85 -5.68 4.47 0.89
C ILE A 85 -4.42 4.98 1.59
N GLY A 86 -3.76 4.08 2.31
CA GLY A 86 -2.41 4.30 2.85
C GLY A 86 -1.37 3.53 2.04
N PHE A 87 -0.31 4.20 1.59
CA PHE A 87 0.76 3.58 0.81
C PHE A 87 2.02 3.36 1.63
N ILE A 88 2.61 2.16 1.52
CA ILE A 88 3.90 1.78 2.04
C ILE A 88 4.74 1.28 0.87
N PHE A 89 5.89 1.89 0.62
CA PHE A 89 6.77 1.57 -0.52
C PHE A 89 8.08 0.94 -0.07
N GLN A 90 8.68 0.13 -0.90
CA GLN A 90 9.99 -0.48 -0.71
C GLN A 90 11.10 0.57 -0.45
N THR A 91 11.06 1.70 -1.15
CA THR A 91 12.03 2.80 -1.03
C THR A 91 11.62 3.87 -0.04
N PHE A 92 10.63 3.57 0.83
CA PHE A 92 10.05 4.45 1.86
C PHE A 92 9.35 5.70 1.30
N ASN A 93 9.82 6.28 0.22
CA ASN A 93 9.33 7.51 -0.44
C ASN A 93 9.11 8.66 0.56
N LEU A 94 10.05 8.84 1.49
CA LEU A 94 10.06 9.96 2.41
C LEU A 94 10.66 11.19 1.73
N LEU A 95 10.10 12.35 2.02
CA LEU A 95 10.61 13.63 1.54
C LEU A 95 11.89 13.99 2.32
N PRO A 96 13.06 14.03 1.67
CA PRO A 96 14.36 14.08 2.37
C PRO A 96 14.63 15.39 3.10
N ARG A 97 13.92 16.47 2.72
CA ARG A 97 14.06 17.80 3.34
C ARG A 97 13.16 17.99 4.56
N LEU A 98 12.15 17.14 4.73
CA LEU A 98 11.18 17.18 5.82
C LEU A 98 11.63 16.29 6.96
N THR A 99 11.27 16.67 8.18
CA THR A 99 11.43 15.84 9.38
C THR A 99 10.48 14.65 9.37
N ALA A 100 10.65 13.70 10.33
CA ALA A 100 9.79 12.54 10.46
C ALA A 100 8.31 12.95 10.67
N TRP A 101 8.04 13.89 11.61
CA TRP A 101 6.66 14.32 11.85
C TRP A 101 6.06 15.06 10.62
N GLU A 102 6.85 15.83 9.89
CA GLU A 102 6.38 16.52 8.68
C GLU A 102 6.05 15.52 7.55
N ASN A 103 6.86 14.46 7.41
CA ASN A 103 6.57 13.37 6.48
C ASN A 103 5.25 12.65 6.84
N VAL A 104 5.04 12.31 8.12
CA VAL A 104 3.80 11.68 8.59
C VAL A 104 2.61 12.62 8.42
N ALA A 105 2.78 13.92 8.66
CA ALA A 105 1.71 14.92 8.55
C ALA A 105 1.31 15.26 7.11
N MET A 106 2.06 14.85 6.08
CA MET A 106 1.84 15.25 4.69
C MET A 106 0.42 14.94 4.17
N PRO A 107 -0.16 13.74 4.38
CA PRO A 107 -1.53 13.47 3.94
C PRO A 107 -2.58 14.37 4.62
N LEU A 108 -2.32 14.80 5.85
CA LEU A 108 -3.20 15.73 6.59
C LEU A 108 -3.18 17.15 6.01
N VAL A 109 -2.13 17.53 5.27
CA VAL A 109 -2.09 18.81 4.53
C VAL A 109 -3.15 18.78 3.44
N TYR A 110 -3.21 17.72 2.66
CA TYR A 110 -4.21 17.51 1.61
C TYR A 110 -5.63 17.34 2.18
N ALA A 111 -5.76 16.81 3.41
CA ALA A 111 -7.02 16.76 4.14
C ALA A 111 -7.44 18.11 4.76
N GLY A 112 -6.72 19.22 4.49
CA GLY A 112 -7.06 20.56 4.95
C GLY A 112 -6.92 20.81 6.45
N LYS A 113 -6.21 19.93 7.19
CA LYS A 113 -6.06 20.06 8.65
C LYS A 113 -5.11 21.22 9.01
N LYS A 114 -5.44 21.94 10.11
CA LYS A 114 -4.58 23.02 10.64
C LYS A 114 -3.25 22.48 11.14
N ARG A 115 -2.20 23.30 11.10
CA ARG A 115 -0.82 22.90 11.46
C ARG A 115 -0.72 22.21 12.83
N GLN A 116 -1.35 22.78 13.86
CA GLN A 116 -1.29 22.20 15.21
C GLN A 116 -1.93 20.80 15.23
N THR A 117 -3.11 20.65 14.67
CA THR A 117 -3.80 19.35 14.57
C THR A 117 -2.96 18.30 13.81
N ARG A 118 -2.27 18.74 12.72
CA ARG A 118 -1.37 17.85 11.97
C ARG A 118 -0.21 17.39 12.82
N TYR A 119 0.38 18.29 13.61
CA TYR A 119 1.48 17.97 14.52
C TYR A 119 1.03 16.96 15.57
N ASP A 120 -0.09 17.22 16.24
CA ASP A 120 -0.60 16.36 17.32
C ASP A 120 -0.90 14.94 16.82
N ILE A 121 -1.57 14.83 15.66
CA ILE A 121 -1.86 13.50 15.05
C ILE A 121 -0.58 12.82 14.60
N ALA A 122 0.34 13.54 13.96
CA ALA A 122 1.60 12.96 13.48
C ALA A 122 2.46 12.45 14.65
N MET A 123 2.50 13.17 15.78
CA MET A 123 3.19 12.72 16.98
C MET A 123 2.58 11.45 17.56
N GLN A 124 1.25 11.35 17.64
CA GLN A 124 0.57 10.12 18.08
C GLN A 124 0.93 8.92 17.17
N MET A 125 0.98 9.13 15.86
CA MET A 125 1.36 8.07 14.92
C MET A 125 2.83 7.67 15.06
N LEU A 126 3.73 8.62 15.30
CA LEU A 126 5.14 8.32 15.54
C LEU A 126 5.36 7.58 16.86
N GLU A 127 4.64 7.94 17.91
CA GLU A 127 4.66 7.22 19.19
C GLU A 127 4.15 5.78 19.03
N ALA A 128 3.07 5.59 18.25
CA ALA A 128 2.50 4.27 17.97
C ALA A 128 3.46 3.31 17.24
N VAL A 129 4.43 3.86 16.48
CA VAL A 129 5.48 3.06 15.81
C VAL A 129 6.83 3.09 16.56
N GLY A 130 6.87 3.65 17.77
CA GLY A 130 8.05 3.69 18.64
C GLY A 130 9.11 4.71 18.21
N LEU A 131 8.72 5.82 17.56
CA LEU A 131 9.62 6.85 17.03
C LEU A 131 9.28 8.28 17.50
N GLY A 132 8.59 8.44 18.62
CA GLY A 132 8.24 9.77 19.16
C GLY A 132 9.48 10.64 19.43
N ASP A 133 10.58 10.04 19.94
CA ASP A 133 11.86 10.71 20.18
C ASP A 133 12.61 11.08 18.90
N ARG A 134 12.20 10.56 17.75
CA ARG A 134 12.79 10.80 16.42
C ARG A 134 12.01 11.78 15.56
N ALA A 135 10.97 12.40 16.08
CA ALA A 135 10.04 13.25 15.33
C ALA A 135 10.74 14.36 14.53
N ASN A 136 11.82 14.95 15.06
CA ASN A 136 12.55 16.04 14.41
C ASN A 136 13.72 15.59 13.52
N HIS A 137 14.01 14.29 13.43
CA HIS A 137 15.06 13.77 12.56
C HIS A 137 14.62 13.76 11.10
N LYS A 138 15.57 13.97 10.19
CA LYS A 138 15.36 13.82 8.74
C LYS A 138 15.64 12.38 8.29
N PRO A 139 15.13 11.96 7.13
CA PRO A 139 15.30 10.59 6.64
C PRO A 139 16.74 10.09 6.55
N ASN A 140 17.70 10.98 6.24
CA ASN A 140 19.12 10.64 6.15
C ASN A 140 19.79 10.40 7.53
N GLU A 141 19.12 10.75 8.63
CA GLU A 141 19.60 10.55 10.00
C GLU A 141 19.02 9.28 10.64
N LEU A 142 18.28 8.48 9.86
CA LEU A 142 17.50 7.34 10.34
C LEU A 142 17.89 6.04 9.63
N SER A 143 17.81 4.92 10.37
CA SER A 143 18.01 3.58 9.80
C SER A 143 16.91 3.20 8.80
N GLY A 144 17.12 2.14 8.00
CA GLY A 144 16.12 1.62 7.08
C GLY A 144 14.81 1.28 7.76
N GLY A 145 14.86 0.54 8.86
CA GLY A 145 13.68 0.17 9.64
C GLY A 145 12.95 1.38 10.24
N GLN A 146 13.69 2.38 10.75
CA GLN A 146 13.08 3.62 11.23
C GLN A 146 12.37 4.38 10.11
N ARG A 147 12.98 4.47 8.92
CA ARG A 147 12.34 5.09 7.74
C ARG A 147 11.07 4.34 7.34
N GLN A 148 11.08 3.01 7.37
CA GLN A 148 9.90 2.20 7.04
C GLN A 148 8.77 2.39 8.07
N ARG A 149 9.09 2.45 9.37
CA ARG A 149 8.10 2.75 10.41
C ARG A 149 7.48 4.14 10.24
N ILE A 150 8.25 5.15 9.81
CA ILE A 150 7.72 6.49 9.45
C ILE A 150 6.80 6.40 8.24
N ALA A 151 7.16 5.63 7.20
CA ALA A 151 6.31 5.43 6.04
C ALA A 151 4.99 4.73 6.41
N ILE A 152 5.02 3.77 7.35
CA ILE A 152 3.83 3.13 7.90
C ILE A 152 2.98 4.14 8.70
N ALA A 153 3.59 4.95 9.57
CA ALA A 153 2.88 5.99 10.32
C ALA A 153 2.19 7.00 9.37
N ARG A 154 2.89 7.41 8.29
CA ARG A 154 2.32 8.25 7.24
C ARG A 154 1.14 7.58 6.53
N ALA A 155 1.24 6.30 6.23
CA ALA A 155 0.17 5.55 5.59
C ALA A 155 -1.10 5.50 6.44
N LEU A 156 -0.97 5.47 7.77
CA LEU A 156 -2.09 5.33 8.71
C LEU A 156 -2.72 6.67 9.15
N VAL A 157 -2.08 7.80 8.88
CA VAL A 157 -2.39 9.09 9.52
C VAL A 157 -3.81 9.62 9.26
N ASN A 158 -4.40 9.27 8.11
CA ASN A 158 -5.80 9.60 7.75
C ASN A 158 -6.79 8.49 8.13
N SER A 159 -6.36 7.46 8.87
CA SER A 159 -7.18 6.29 9.20
C SER A 159 -7.80 5.63 7.95
N PRO A 160 -6.99 5.26 6.95
CA PRO A 160 -7.49 4.70 5.69
C PRO A 160 -8.14 3.35 5.90
N SER A 161 -9.03 2.96 4.97
CA SER A 161 -9.66 1.64 4.99
C SER A 161 -8.78 0.54 4.38
N ILE A 162 -7.81 0.94 3.55
CA ILE A 162 -6.90 0.04 2.81
C ILE A 162 -5.44 0.47 3.03
N ILE A 163 -4.58 -0.51 3.26
CA ILE A 163 -3.12 -0.35 3.21
C ILE A 163 -2.61 -1.11 1.98
N LEU A 164 -1.94 -0.40 1.09
CA LEU A 164 -1.21 -0.94 -0.05
C LEU A 164 0.29 -0.93 0.27
N ALA A 165 0.91 -2.11 0.36
CA ALA A 165 2.32 -2.26 0.70
C ALA A 165 3.09 -2.89 -0.47
N ASP A 166 3.95 -2.12 -1.11
CA ASP A 166 4.79 -2.56 -2.22
C ASP A 166 6.17 -2.97 -1.71
N GLU A 167 6.44 -4.26 -1.69
CA GLU A 167 7.68 -4.87 -1.19
C GLU A 167 8.16 -4.25 0.13
N PRO A 168 7.33 -4.27 1.19
CA PRO A 168 7.55 -3.47 2.40
C PRO A 168 8.82 -3.83 3.17
N THR A 169 9.44 -4.96 2.86
CA THR A 169 10.65 -5.50 3.51
C THR A 169 11.88 -5.54 2.60
N GLY A 170 11.72 -5.29 1.31
CA GLY A 170 12.74 -5.55 0.29
C GLY A 170 14.07 -4.78 0.44
N ASN A 171 14.12 -3.73 1.28
CA ASN A 171 15.35 -2.97 1.57
C ASN A 171 15.79 -3.08 3.05
N LEU A 172 15.34 -4.11 3.75
CA LEU A 172 15.57 -4.29 5.18
C LEU A 172 16.33 -5.60 5.47
N ASP A 173 17.02 -5.65 6.59
CA ASP A 173 17.57 -6.88 7.12
C ASP A 173 16.46 -7.81 7.67
N THR A 174 16.76 -9.10 7.80
CA THR A 174 15.79 -10.14 8.19
C THR A 174 15.08 -9.82 9.50
N LYS A 175 15.81 -9.34 10.53
CA LYS A 175 15.21 -9.02 11.83
C LYS A 175 14.23 -7.86 11.71
N THR A 176 14.64 -6.79 11.05
CA THR A 176 13.79 -5.61 10.80
C THR A 176 12.58 -5.98 9.94
N SER A 177 12.76 -6.86 8.94
CA SER A 177 11.66 -7.37 8.11
C SER A 177 10.57 -8.04 8.94
N ILE A 178 10.94 -8.90 9.88
CA ILE A 178 9.99 -9.55 10.79
C ILE A 178 9.23 -8.50 11.61
N GLU A 179 9.92 -7.49 12.15
CA GLU A 179 9.30 -6.40 12.92
C GLU A 179 8.27 -5.60 12.08
N ILE A 180 8.59 -5.32 10.81
CA ILE A 180 7.66 -4.63 9.90
C ILE A 180 6.45 -5.51 9.58
N MET A 181 6.65 -6.81 9.35
CA MET A 181 5.54 -7.73 9.13
C MET A 181 4.63 -7.86 10.35
N GLN A 182 5.17 -7.81 11.57
CA GLN A 182 4.38 -7.76 12.80
C GLN A 182 3.51 -6.50 12.87
N ILE A 183 4.05 -5.34 12.48
CA ILE A 183 3.26 -4.09 12.43
C ILE A 183 2.12 -4.21 11.41
N LEU A 184 2.36 -4.80 10.24
CA LEU A 184 1.31 -5.01 9.22
C LEU A 184 0.22 -5.98 9.70
N ASP A 185 0.59 -7.05 10.41
CA ASP A 185 -0.36 -7.97 11.03
C ASP A 185 -1.20 -7.28 12.11
N ASP A 186 -0.59 -6.44 12.95
CA ASP A 186 -1.31 -5.64 13.96
C ASP A 186 -2.29 -4.64 13.32
N ILE A 187 -1.92 -4.02 12.19
CA ILE A 187 -2.78 -3.14 11.40
C ILE A 187 -3.99 -3.93 10.88
N HIS A 188 -3.75 -5.11 10.30
CA HIS A 188 -4.82 -5.99 9.82
C HIS A 188 -5.74 -6.42 10.97
N ARG A 189 -5.20 -6.84 12.13
CA ARG A 189 -5.98 -7.21 13.31
C ARG A 189 -6.86 -6.08 13.86
N LYS A 190 -6.46 -4.82 13.64
CA LYS A 190 -7.26 -3.63 13.98
C LYS A 190 -8.39 -3.32 13.00
N GLY A 191 -8.54 -4.13 11.94
CA GLY A 191 -9.65 -4.06 10.99
C GLY A 191 -9.33 -3.43 9.64
N ASN A 192 -8.07 -3.07 9.37
CA ASN A 192 -7.68 -2.58 8.06
C ASN A 192 -7.58 -3.74 7.04
N THR A 193 -7.95 -3.47 5.81
CA THR A 193 -7.61 -4.34 4.68
C THR A 193 -6.17 -4.08 4.26
N VAL A 194 -5.36 -5.13 4.17
CA VAL A 194 -3.95 -5.04 3.77
C VAL A 194 -3.76 -5.79 2.45
N ILE A 195 -3.21 -5.10 1.46
CA ILE A 195 -2.83 -5.67 0.17
C ILE A 195 -1.33 -5.47 0.02
N MET A 196 -0.59 -6.54 0.04
CA MET A 196 0.87 -6.54 -0.05
C MET A 196 1.31 -7.09 -1.40
N VAL A 197 2.17 -6.37 -2.10
CA VAL A 197 2.88 -6.88 -3.28
C VAL A 197 4.22 -7.41 -2.82
N THR A 198 4.54 -8.64 -3.15
CA THR A 198 5.85 -9.23 -2.90
C THR A 198 6.17 -10.33 -3.92
N HIS A 199 7.45 -10.56 -4.15
CA HIS A 199 7.94 -11.72 -4.90
C HIS A 199 8.60 -12.76 -3.98
N GLU A 200 8.69 -12.48 -2.67
CA GLU A 200 9.25 -13.37 -1.66
C GLU A 200 8.15 -14.27 -1.07
N GLU A 201 8.29 -15.59 -1.24
CA GLU A 201 7.31 -16.57 -0.73
C GLU A 201 7.18 -16.50 0.81
N ASP A 202 8.30 -16.36 1.54
CA ASP A 202 8.30 -16.30 3.00
C ASP A 202 7.51 -15.07 3.51
N ILE A 203 7.62 -13.94 2.81
CA ILE A 203 6.87 -12.72 3.15
C ILE A 203 5.39 -12.87 2.77
N ALA A 204 5.09 -13.50 1.64
CA ALA A 204 3.72 -13.73 1.23
C ALA A 204 2.94 -14.62 2.22
N HIS A 205 3.63 -15.54 2.88
CA HIS A 205 3.01 -16.43 3.88
C HIS A 205 2.49 -15.73 5.15
N TYR A 206 2.76 -14.44 5.36
CA TYR A 206 2.09 -13.66 6.40
C TYR A 206 0.65 -13.28 6.04
N ALA A 207 0.30 -13.24 4.76
CA ALA A 207 -1.06 -12.95 4.30
C ALA A 207 -1.98 -14.18 4.45
N HIS A 208 -3.30 -13.94 4.52
CA HIS A 208 -4.32 -14.98 4.61
C HIS A 208 -4.80 -15.49 3.24
N ARG A 209 -4.48 -14.76 2.17
CA ARG A 209 -4.87 -15.06 0.80
C ARG A 209 -3.73 -14.73 -0.15
N LEU A 210 -3.43 -15.66 -1.03
CA LEU A 210 -2.38 -15.52 -2.04
C LEU A 210 -3.03 -15.41 -3.42
N VAL A 211 -2.82 -14.28 -4.08
CA VAL A 211 -3.27 -13.99 -5.44
C VAL A 211 -2.06 -13.92 -6.35
N ARG A 212 -1.97 -14.77 -7.36
CA ARG A 212 -0.83 -14.82 -8.28
C ARG A 212 -1.23 -14.26 -9.64
N LEU A 213 -0.41 -13.33 -10.13
CA LEU A 213 -0.52 -12.80 -11.47
C LEU A 213 0.59 -13.35 -12.36
N ARG A 214 0.22 -13.63 -13.60
CA ARG A 214 1.17 -13.99 -14.65
C ARG A 214 0.71 -13.40 -15.98
N ASP A 215 1.63 -12.73 -16.69
CA ASP A 215 1.38 -12.15 -18.03
C ASP A 215 0.10 -11.27 -18.09
N GLY A 216 -0.13 -10.49 -17.02
CA GLY A 216 -1.26 -9.56 -16.92
C GLY A 216 -2.62 -10.21 -16.62
N ILE A 217 -2.65 -11.49 -16.27
CA ILE A 217 -3.89 -12.21 -15.88
C ILE A 217 -3.74 -12.82 -14.48
N LEU A 218 -4.88 -13.14 -13.87
CA LEU A 218 -4.92 -13.85 -12.59
C LEU A 218 -4.67 -15.34 -12.85
N GLU A 219 -3.55 -15.87 -12.34
CA GLU A 219 -3.15 -17.28 -12.49
C GLU A 219 -3.79 -18.16 -11.40
N SER A 220 -3.80 -17.68 -10.16
CA SER A 220 -4.40 -18.39 -9.03
C SER A 220 -4.82 -17.43 -7.92
N ASP A 221 -5.79 -17.89 -7.13
CA ASP A 221 -6.33 -17.19 -5.97
C ASP A 221 -6.66 -18.25 -4.91
N THR A 222 -5.90 -18.26 -3.82
CA THR A 222 -5.95 -19.35 -2.83
C THR A 222 -5.92 -18.81 -1.40
N VAL A 223 -6.72 -19.44 -0.54
CA VAL A 223 -6.64 -19.19 0.90
C VAL A 223 -5.32 -19.73 1.44
N ASN A 224 -4.63 -18.95 2.23
CA ASN A 224 -3.38 -19.29 2.88
C ASN A 224 -3.59 -19.44 4.40
N LYS A 225 -2.80 -20.33 5.03
CA LYS A 225 -2.67 -20.38 6.48
C LYS A 225 -1.45 -19.54 6.86
N PRO A 226 -1.63 -18.35 7.46
CA PRO A 226 -0.52 -17.46 7.72
C PRO A 226 0.49 -18.11 8.67
N THR A 227 1.76 -17.77 8.48
CA THR A 227 2.83 -18.14 9.41
C THR A 227 2.54 -17.50 10.75
N GLN A 228 2.38 -18.31 11.80
CA GLN A 228 2.21 -17.80 13.16
C GLN A 228 3.51 -17.13 13.59
N MET A 229 3.45 -15.84 13.85
CA MET A 229 4.58 -15.13 14.44
C MET A 229 4.78 -15.66 15.88
N GLN A 230 5.94 -16.26 16.13
CA GLN A 230 6.33 -16.56 17.49
C GLN A 230 6.53 -15.23 18.22
N LYS A 231 5.83 -15.07 19.34
CA LYS A 231 5.92 -13.90 20.24
C LYS A 231 7.27 -13.81 20.89
#